data_3521433792cf16d51075dcb499a215b9
#
_entry.id   3521433792cf16d51075dcb499a215b9
#
_cell.length_a   1.000
_cell.length_b   1.000
_cell.length_c   1.000
_cell.angle_alpha   90.00
_cell.angle_beta   90.00
_cell.angle_gamma   90.00
#
_symmetry.space_group_name_H-M   'P 1'
#
loop_
_entity.id
_entity.type
_entity.pdbx_description
1 polymer ?
#
loop_
_entity_poly.entity_id
_entity_poly.type
_entity_poly.pdbx_seq_one_letter_code
_entity_poly.pdbx_strand_id
1 'polypeptide(L)'
;IIYKLRKKTLDSQTQMKQIVADAAIKEVKSDMTLGLGSGSTAALMIKSLAKEIRSGKLQNIRGVATSFQSEVLALELDIPLVDLASVSQIDLAIDGADEVDPGFQLIKGGG
;
A
#
# COMPACT_ATOMS: atom_id res chain seq x y z
N ILE A 1 7.96 -2.67 -1.82
CA ILE A 1 7.58 -3.98 -1.27
C ILE A 1 6.36 -4.47 -1.98
N ILE A 2 6.42 -5.68 -2.44
CA ILE A 2 5.29 -6.35 -3.06
C ILE A 2 4.99 -7.57 -2.23
N TYR A 3 3.74 -7.66 -1.75
CA TYR A 3 3.26 -8.81 -1.00
C TYR A 3 2.29 -9.58 -1.87
N LYS A 4 2.54 -10.86 -2.03
CA LYS A 4 1.66 -11.75 -2.76
C LYS A 4 1.12 -12.83 -1.86
N LEU A 5 -0.13 -13.20 -2.08
CA LEU A 5 -0.83 -14.15 -1.25
C LEU A 5 -0.94 -15.49 -1.95
N ARG A 6 -0.91 -16.55 -1.19
CA ARG A 6 -1.21 -17.87 -1.72
C ARG A 6 -2.70 -17.99 -1.94
N LYS A 7 -3.08 -18.75 -2.95
CA LYS A 7 -4.49 -19.01 -3.21
C LYS A 7 -5.06 -19.86 -2.07
N LYS A 8 -6.13 -19.34 -1.45
CA LYS A 8 -6.80 -20.01 -0.33
C LYS A 8 -8.30 -19.83 -0.46
N THR A 9 -9.04 -20.32 0.52
CA THR A 9 -10.47 -20.05 0.57
C THR A 9 -10.71 -18.55 0.71
N LEU A 10 -11.90 -18.11 0.32
CA LEU A 10 -12.21 -16.70 0.30
C LEU A 10 -11.97 -16.01 1.65
N ASP A 11 -12.45 -16.63 2.74
CA ASP A 11 -12.29 -16.06 4.07
C ASP A 11 -10.83 -15.98 4.48
N SER A 12 -10.07 -17.04 4.18
CA SER A 12 -8.64 -17.03 4.46
C SER A 12 -7.92 -15.97 3.66
N GLN A 13 -8.33 -15.75 2.42
CA GLN A 13 -7.72 -14.72 1.59
C GLN A 13 -7.98 -13.33 2.16
N THR A 14 -9.19 -13.07 2.64
CA THR A 14 -9.51 -11.78 3.24
C THR A 14 -8.67 -11.52 4.49
N GLN A 15 -8.55 -12.52 5.35
CA GLN A 15 -7.73 -12.42 6.54
C GLN A 15 -6.26 -12.21 6.20
N MET A 16 -5.76 -12.95 5.22
CA MET A 16 -4.38 -12.83 4.79
C MET A 16 -4.08 -11.45 4.20
N LYS A 17 -5.02 -10.90 3.44
CA LYS A 17 -4.85 -9.55 2.89
C LYS A 17 -4.74 -8.51 3.99
N GLN A 18 -5.53 -8.65 5.05
CA GLN A 18 -5.45 -7.72 6.17
C GLN A 18 -4.13 -7.86 6.92
N ILE A 19 -3.66 -9.09 7.14
CA ILE A 19 -2.38 -9.34 7.78
C ILE A 19 -1.24 -8.74 6.97
N VAL A 20 -1.26 -8.93 5.65
CA VAL A 20 -0.26 -8.40 4.75
C VAL A 20 -0.30 -6.86 4.78
N ALA A 21 -1.49 -6.29 4.74
CA ALA A 21 -1.64 -4.84 4.79
C ALA A 21 -1.07 -4.26 6.08
N ASP A 22 -1.38 -4.88 7.21
CA ASP A 22 -0.87 -4.42 8.50
C ASP A 22 0.64 -4.55 8.58
N ALA A 23 1.20 -5.64 8.06
CA ALA A 23 2.64 -5.85 8.04
C ALA A 23 3.34 -4.81 7.15
N ALA A 24 2.75 -4.51 5.99
CA ALA A 24 3.32 -3.55 5.07
C ALA A 24 3.34 -2.14 5.68
N ILE A 25 2.29 -1.77 6.38
CA ILE A 25 2.22 -0.43 7.00
C ILE A 25 3.28 -0.26 8.10
N LYS A 26 3.69 -1.33 8.75
CA LYS A 26 4.77 -1.25 9.73
C LYS A 26 6.11 -0.84 9.13
N GLU A 27 6.27 -1.03 7.82
CA GLU A 27 7.48 -0.60 7.10
C GLU A 27 7.47 0.90 6.79
N VAL A 28 6.32 1.54 6.90
CA VAL A 28 6.18 2.96 6.56
C VAL A 28 6.64 3.81 7.73
N LYS A 29 7.40 4.83 7.41
CA LYS A 29 7.89 5.80 8.40
C LYS A 29 7.52 7.20 7.96
N SER A 30 7.52 8.13 8.89
CA SER A 30 7.26 9.52 8.58
C SER A 30 8.25 10.05 7.55
N ASP A 31 7.84 11.05 6.82
CA ASP A 31 8.62 11.71 5.77
C ASP A 31 8.84 10.86 4.51
N MET A 32 8.18 9.72 4.41
CA MET A 32 8.28 8.89 3.22
C MET A 32 7.36 9.33 2.11
N THR A 33 7.80 9.10 0.87
CA THR A 33 6.98 9.20 -0.32
C THR A 33 6.63 7.78 -0.76
N LEU A 34 5.35 7.50 -0.87
CA LEU A 34 4.84 6.15 -1.12
C LEU A 34 4.18 6.05 -2.48
N GLY A 35 4.51 4.99 -3.20
CA GLY A 35 3.76 4.64 -4.40
C GLY A 35 2.51 3.86 -3.99
N LEU A 36 1.35 4.33 -4.42
CA LEU A 36 0.07 3.72 -4.05
C LEU A 36 -0.46 2.90 -5.22
N GLY A 37 -0.46 1.59 -5.05
CA GLY A 37 -0.93 0.67 -6.08
C GLY A 37 -2.43 0.47 -6.07
N SER A 38 -2.88 -0.51 -6.84
CA SER A 38 -4.29 -0.85 -6.98
C SER A 38 -4.56 -2.27 -6.53
N GLY A 39 -5.83 -2.66 -6.49
CA GLY A 39 -6.24 -3.97 -6.03
C GLY A 39 -6.75 -3.93 -4.60
N SER A 40 -7.38 -5.01 -4.18
CA SER A 40 -8.04 -5.06 -2.87
C SER A 40 -7.04 -5.03 -1.71
N THR A 41 -5.90 -5.67 -1.87
CA THR A 41 -4.86 -5.64 -0.83
C THR A 41 -4.26 -4.24 -0.71
N ALA A 42 -3.97 -3.59 -1.84
CA ALA A 42 -3.47 -2.22 -1.83
C ALA A 42 -4.49 -1.28 -1.19
N ALA A 43 -5.78 -1.47 -1.47
CA ALA A 43 -6.82 -0.66 -0.85
C ALA A 43 -6.81 -0.78 0.68
N LEU A 44 -6.62 -1.99 1.20
CA LEU A 44 -6.51 -2.20 2.65
C LEU A 44 -5.27 -1.51 3.22
N MET A 45 -4.15 -1.57 2.51
CA MET A 45 -2.93 -0.89 2.93
C MET A 45 -3.13 0.62 2.98
N ILE A 46 -3.78 1.18 1.95
CA ILE A 46 -4.05 2.61 1.88
C ILE A 46 -4.97 3.05 3.03
N LYS A 47 -5.98 2.24 3.34
CA LYS A 47 -6.87 2.53 4.48
C LYS A 47 -6.13 2.47 5.81
N SER A 48 -5.26 1.50 6.00
CA SER A 48 -4.44 1.41 7.20
C SER A 48 -3.46 2.58 7.30
N LEU A 49 -2.89 2.99 6.17
CA LEU A 49 -2.02 4.15 6.10
C LEU A 49 -2.77 5.42 6.54
N ALA A 50 -4.00 5.60 6.06
CA ALA A 50 -4.80 6.75 6.42
C ALA A 50 -5.07 6.80 7.93
N LYS A 51 -5.31 5.66 8.54
CA LYS A 51 -5.49 5.58 9.99
C LYS A 51 -4.24 6.04 10.74
N GLU A 52 -3.08 5.60 10.31
CA GLU A 52 -1.83 5.99 10.96
C GLU A 52 -1.53 7.48 10.78
N ILE A 53 -1.86 8.03 9.64
CA ILE A 53 -1.71 9.47 9.41
C ILE A 53 -2.67 10.25 10.30
N ARG A 54 -3.91 9.81 10.38
CA ARG A 54 -4.94 10.47 11.16
C ARG A 54 -4.67 10.45 12.66
N SER A 55 -4.07 9.36 13.13
CA SER A 55 -3.72 9.22 14.55
C SER A 55 -2.46 9.99 14.93
N GLY A 56 -1.73 10.53 13.97
CA GLY A 56 -0.51 11.25 14.21
C GLY A 56 0.74 10.39 14.32
N LYS A 57 0.60 9.08 14.16
CA LYS A 57 1.76 8.17 14.20
C LYS A 57 2.68 8.37 13.00
N LEU A 58 2.11 8.72 11.86
CA LEU A 58 2.88 9.01 10.65
C LEU A 58 2.63 10.45 10.25
N GLN A 59 3.69 11.17 10.01
CA GLN A 59 3.62 12.59 9.64
C GLN A 59 4.39 12.83 8.35
N ASN A 60 3.95 13.82 7.62
CA ASN A 60 4.59 14.25 6.38
C ASN A 60 4.69 13.12 5.36
N ILE A 61 3.61 12.35 5.22
CA ILE A 61 3.51 11.29 4.23
C ILE A 61 2.99 11.87 2.93
N ARG A 62 3.59 11.47 1.82
CA ARG A 62 3.16 11.87 0.48
C ARG A 62 2.92 10.61 -0.34
N GLY A 63 1.82 10.61 -1.09
CA GLY A 63 1.47 9.49 -1.94
C GLY A 63 1.58 9.85 -3.41
N VAL A 64 2.06 8.91 -4.21
CA VAL A 64 2.01 8.98 -5.66
C VAL A 64 1.05 7.90 -6.12
N ALA A 65 -0.09 8.30 -6.65
CA ALA A 65 -1.08 7.34 -7.14
C ALA A 65 -0.62 6.78 -8.47
N THR A 66 -0.66 5.46 -8.58
CA THR A 66 -0.24 4.77 -9.81
C THR A 66 -1.43 4.31 -10.65
N SER A 67 -2.65 4.56 -10.17
CA SER A 67 -3.87 4.24 -10.90
C SER A 67 -4.98 5.20 -10.49
N PHE A 68 -6.02 5.26 -11.30
CA PHE A 68 -7.18 6.06 -10.97
C PHE A 68 -7.83 5.59 -9.67
N GLN A 69 -7.89 4.27 -9.47
CA GLN A 69 -8.47 3.70 -8.26
C GLN A 69 -7.73 4.17 -7.01
N SER A 70 -6.41 4.13 -7.03
CA SER A 70 -5.62 4.56 -5.86
C SER A 70 -5.71 6.07 -5.65
N GLU A 71 -5.81 6.83 -6.72
CA GLU A 71 -6.00 8.28 -6.63
C GLU A 71 -7.31 8.63 -5.93
N VAL A 72 -8.42 8.02 -6.40
CA VAL A 72 -9.74 8.27 -5.81
C VAL A 72 -9.75 7.88 -4.34
N LEU A 73 -9.20 6.73 -4.02
CA LEU A 73 -9.18 6.25 -2.63
C LEU A 73 -8.36 7.15 -1.73
N ALA A 74 -7.20 7.59 -2.20
CA ALA A 74 -6.36 8.49 -1.42
C ALA A 74 -7.05 9.84 -1.18
N LEU A 75 -7.73 10.36 -2.19
CA LEU A 75 -8.49 11.60 -2.03
C LEU A 75 -9.63 11.44 -1.02
N GLU A 76 -10.33 10.32 -1.06
CA GLU A 76 -11.39 10.05 -0.09
C GLU A 76 -10.88 9.95 1.32
N LEU A 77 -9.67 9.48 1.50
CA LEU A 77 -9.07 9.27 2.81
C LEU A 77 -8.16 10.43 3.24
N ASP A 78 -8.13 11.51 2.46
CA ASP A 78 -7.32 12.70 2.76
C ASP A 78 -5.82 12.41 2.86
N ILE A 79 -5.34 11.47 2.06
CA ILE A 79 -3.90 11.20 1.97
C ILE A 79 -3.30 12.22 1.01
N PRO A 80 -2.28 12.97 1.42
CA PRO A 80 -1.65 13.95 0.52
C PRO A 80 -1.06 13.28 -0.70
N LEU A 81 -1.42 13.77 -1.88
CA LEU A 81 -0.92 13.26 -3.14
C LEU A 81 0.02 14.26 -3.80
N VAL A 82 1.06 13.74 -4.44
CA VAL A 82 1.97 14.53 -5.24
C VAL A 82 2.17 13.84 -6.59
N ASP A 83 2.60 14.60 -7.58
CA ASP A 83 2.91 14.04 -8.88
C ASP A 83 4.25 13.31 -8.87
N LEU A 84 4.34 12.23 -9.62
CA LEU A 84 5.60 11.50 -9.74
C LEU A 84 6.73 12.41 -10.21
N ALA A 85 6.43 13.36 -11.10
CA ALA A 85 7.42 14.27 -11.62
C ALA A 85 7.96 15.24 -10.57
N SER A 86 7.25 15.43 -9.47
CA SER A 86 7.66 16.37 -8.42
C SER A 86 8.50 15.75 -7.33
N VAL A 87 8.70 14.44 -7.36
CA VAL A 87 9.47 13.73 -6.33
C VAL A 87 10.73 13.13 -6.95
N SER A 88 11.80 13.09 -6.16
CA SER A 88 13.06 12.53 -6.63
C SER A 88 13.08 11.01 -6.57
N GLN A 89 12.32 10.44 -5.66
CA GLN A 89 12.26 8.98 -5.51
C GLN A 89 11.01 8.59 -4.74
N ILE A 90 10.65 7.33 -4.88
CA ILE A 90 9.61 6.69 -4.06
C ILE A 90 10.33 5.81 -3.05
N ASP A 91 10.07 6.07 -1.78
CA ASP A 91 10.75 5.34 -0.71
C ASP A 91 10.21 3.94 -0.52
N LEU A 92 8.92 3.75 -0.77
CA LEU A 92 8.27 2.47 -0.61
C LEU A 92 7.07 2.41 -1.55
N ALA A 93 6.90 1.30 -2.22
CA ALA A 93 5.74 1.07 -3.08
C ALA A 93 4.78 0.12 -2.39
N ILE A 94 3.54 0.55 -2.26
CA ILE A 94 2.46 -0.25 -1.71
C ILE A 94 1.69 -0.84 -2.88
N ASP A 95 1.91 -2.11 -3.13
CA ASP A 95 1.25 -2.80 -4.22
C ASP A 95 0.96 -4.22 -3.80
N GLY A 96 -0.31 -4.58 -3.81
CA GLY A 96 -0.75 -5.89 -3.44
C GLY A 96 -1.32 -6.62 -4.65
N ALA A 97 -0.87 -7.83 -4.88
CA ALA A 97 -1.43 -8.65 -5.92
C ALA A 97 -2.53 -9.53 -5.33
N ASP A 98 -3.69 -9.51 -5.97
CA ASP A 98 -4.81 -10.37 -5.57
C ASP A 98 -4.62 -11.80 -6.06
N GLU A 99 -3.87 -11.97 -7.12
CA GLU A 99 -3.55 -13.28 -7.67
C GLU A 99 -2.11 -13.62 -7.35
N VAL A 100 -1.89 -14.86 -7.00
CA VAL A 100 -0.57 -15.32 -6.61
C VAL A 100 -0.20 -16.50 -7.49
N ASP A 101 0.90 -16.39 -8.18
CA ASP A 101 1.46 -17.55 -8.86
C ASP A 101 1.90 -18.58 -7.82
N PRO A 102 1.67 -19.86 -8.09
CA PRO A 102 2.20 -20.90 -7.21
C PRO A 102 3.71 -20.74 -7.14
N GLY A 103 4.25 -20.69 -6.00
CA GLY A 103 5.66 -20.47 -5.82
C GLY A 103 6.05 -19.03 -5.65
N PHE A 104 5.13 -18.12 -5.78
CA PHE A 104 5.42 -16.73 -5.51
C PHE A 104 5.63 -16.51 -4.02
N GLN A 105 6.58 -15.72 -3.71
CA GLN A 105 6.89 -15.40 -2.33
C GLN A 105 6.77 -13.91 -2.11
N LEU A 106 6.89 -13.52 -0.87
CA LEU A 106 6.98 -12.13 -0.53
C LEU A 106 8.18 -11.52 -1.22
N ILE A 107 7.96 -10.48 -1.98
CA ILE A 107 9.02 -9.81 -2.70
C ILE A 107 9.15 -8.40 -2.16
N LYS A 108 10.32 -8.07 -1.75
CA LYS A 108 10.64 -6.68 -1.47
C LYS A 108 11.00 -6.03 -2.78
N GLY A 109 10.07 -5.25 -3.30
CA GLY A 109 10.29 -4.55 -4.52
C GLY A 109 10.87 -3.19 -4.29
N GLY A 110 11.38 -2.83 -3.35
CA GLY A 110 11.77 -1.50 -3.01
C GLY A 110 12.94 -0.97 -3.75
N GLY A 111 12.96 -1.30 -4.70
CA GLY A 111 13.90 -0.64 -5.28
C GLY A 111 14.72 -0.22 -5.81
#